data_e57fefcc8969f28b5a26f5ffba219fd7
#
_entry.id   e57fefcc8969f28b5a26f5ffba219fd7
#
_cell.length_a   1.000
_cell.length_b   1.000
_cell.length_c   1.000
_cell.angle_alpha   90.00
_cell.angle_beta   90.00
_cell.angle_gamma   90.00
#
_symmetry.space_group_name_H-M   'P 1'
#
loop_
_entity.id
_entity.type
_entity.pdbx_description
1 polymer ?
#
loop_
_entity_poly.entity_id
_entity_poly.type
_entity_poly.pdbx_seq_one_letter_code
_entity_poly.pdbx_strand_id
1 'polypeptide(L)' 'MTARTGEKCPASGIWKVEGFPTTTAPIAKGNTMPPYCGKAVTWRLIQYA' A
#
# COMPACT_ATOMS: atom_id res chain seq x y z
N MET A 1 -0.95 9.50 -4.70
CA MET A 1 -0.51 9.32 -3.31
C MET A 1 0.17 7.97 -3.17
N THR A 2 1.34 7.94 -2.59
CA THR A 2 2.11 6.71 -2.41
C THR A 2 2.58 6.58 -0.98
N ALA A 3 2.87 5.34 -0.57
CA ALA A 3 3.46 5.04 0.72
C ALA A 3 4.30 3.77 0.59
N ARG A 4 5.36 3.67 1.37
CA ARG A 4 6.26 2.53 1.34
C ARG A 4 5.99 1.59 2.50
N THR A 5 6.41 0.33 2.33
CA THR A 5 6.36 -0.66 3.41
C THR A 5 6.99 -0.08 4.68
N GLY A 6 6.30 -0.23 5.80
CA GLY A 6 6.75 0.29 7.09
C GLY A 6 6.24 1.68 7.44
N GLU A 7 5.75 2.43 6.45
CA GLU A 7 5.14 3.73 6.71
C GLU A 7 3.69 3.59 7.14
N LYS A 8 3.17 4.61 7.84
CA LYS A 8 1.75 4.64 8.20
C LYS A 8 0.92 4.97 6.97
N CYS A 9 -0.19 4.25 6.80
CA CYS A 9 -1.12 4.49 5.70
C CYS A 9 -1.75 5.88 5.86
N PRO A 10 -1.59 6.78 4.88
CA PRO A 10 -2.10 8.14 5.00
C PRO A 10 -3.59 8.29 4.68
N ALA A 11 -4.20 7.30 4.04
CA ALA A 11 -5.62 7.36 3.69
C ALA A 11 -6.17 5.95 3.52
N SER A 12 -7.39 5.73 4.03
CA SER A 12 -8.08 4.45 3.83
C SER A 12 -8.50 4.29 2.38
N GLY A 13 -8.32 3.11 1.82
CA GLY A 13 -8.73 2.82 0.46
C GLY A 13 -8.09 1.58 -0.09
N ILE A 14 -8.13 1.45 -1.42
CA ILE A 14 -7.49 0.35 -2.12
C ILE A 14 -6.13 0.82 -2.60
N TRP A 15 -5.11 0.06 -2.22
CA TRP A 15 -3.71 0.36 -2.55
C TRP A 15 -3.16 -0.72 -3.47
N LYS A 16 -2.32 -0.33 -4.40
CA LYS A 16 -1.71 -1.23 -5.38
C LYS A 16 -0.20 -1.13 -5.27
N VAL A 17 0.48 -2.29 -5.33
CA VAL A 17 1.95 -2.33 -5.38
C VAL A 17 2.41 -1.78 -6.73
N GLU A 18 3.33 -0.82 -6.71
CA GLU A 18 3.97 -0.35 -7.94
C GLU A 18 5.04 -1.34 -8.37
N GLY A 19 5.08 -1.62 -9.67
CA GLY A 19 6.04 -2.54 -10.25
C GLY A 19 5.42 -3.91 -10.54
N PHE A 20 6.27 -4.91 -10.72
CA PHE A 20 5.86 -6.25 -11.07
C PHE A 20 6.70 -7.26 -10.27
N PRO A 21 6.09 -8.30 -9.63
CA PRO A 21 4.66 -8.56 -9.57
C PRO A 21 3.89 -7.53 -8.75
N THR A 22 2.59 -7.44 -8.97
CA THR A 22 1.75 -6.46 -8.30
C THR A 22 0.51 -7.11 -7.70
N THR A 23 -0.06 -6.44 -6.70
CA THR A 23 -1.33 -6.85 -6.10
C THR A 23 -2.04 -5.62 -5.55
N THR A 24 -3.29 -5.79 -5.19
CA THR A 24 -4.06 -4.74 -4.53
C THR A 24 -4.52 -5.22 -3.16
N ALA A 25 -4.68 -4.28 -2.24
CA ALA A 25 -5.17 -4.59 -0.90
C ALA A 25 -5.89 -3.39 -0.29
N PRO A 26 -6.97 -3.63 0.47
CA PRO A 26 -7.60 -2.57 1.25
C PRO A 26 -6.73 -2.30 2.47
N ILE A 27 -6.36 -1.03 2.68
CA ILE A 27 -5.54 -0.64 3.81
C ILE A 27 -6.18 0.57 4.47
N ALA A 28 -6.37 0.50 5.78
CA ALA A 28 -7.00 1.58 6.54
C ALA A 28 -5.97 2.61 6.97
N LYS A 29 -6.39 3.87 7.02
CA LYS A 29 -5.56 4.96 7.51
C LYS A 29 -5.01 4.64 8.91
N GLY A 30 -3.73 4.89 9.09
CA GLY A 30 -3.06 4.63 10.36
C GLY A 30 -2.42 3.26 10.48
N ASN A 31 -2.79 2.31 9.62
CA ASN A 31 -2.15 1.00 9.60
C ASN A 31 -0.77 1.12 8.98
N THR A 32 0.12 0.20 9.35
CA THR A 32 1.45 0.13 8.75
C THR A 32 1.36 -0.55 7.40
N MET A 33 1.97 0.04 6.38
CA MET A 33 1.96 -0.53 5.03
C MET A 33 2.71 -1.86 5.04
N PRO A 34 2.08 -2.94 4.55
CA PRO A 34 2.68 -4.28 4.60
C PRO A 34 3.73 -4.47 3.50
N PRO A 35 4.62 -5.46 3.68
CA PRO A 35 5.49 -5.89 2.59
C PRO A 35 4.71 -6.77 1.60
N TYR A 36 5.26 -6.92 0.41
CA TYR A 36 4.70 -7.85 -0.58
C TYR A 36 5.78 -8.85 -0.98
N CYS A 37 5.44 -10.14 -0.88
CA CYS A 37 6.38 -11.24 -1.13
C CYS A 37 7.64 -11.13 -0.27
N GLY A 38 7.50 -10.67 0.97
CA GLY A 38 8.61 -10.53 1.91
C GLY A 38 9.57 -9.40 1.60
N LYS A 39 9.20 -8.49 0.71
CA LYS A 39 10.06 -7.38 0.29
C LYS A 39 9.37 -6.05 0.54
N ALA A 40 10.17 -5.02 0.83
CA ALA A 40 9.66 -3.67 0.90
C ALA A 40 9.24 -3.21 -0.50
N VAL A 41 8.06 -2.61 -0.57
CA VAL A 41 7.49 -2.15 -1.85
C VAL A 41 6.91 -0.76 -1.68
N THR A 42 6.62 -0.11 -2.81
CA THR A 42 5.89 1.15 -2.84
C THR A 42 4.44 0.85 -3.19
N TRP A 43 3.54 1.36 -2.35
CA TRP A 43 2.09 1.23 -2.56
C TRP A 43 1.54 2.53 -3.12
N ARG A 44 0.58 2.42 -4.02
CA ARG A 44 -0.09 3.55 -4.64
C ARG A 44 -1.59 3.48 -4.38
N LEU A 45 -2.15 4.57 -3.87
CA LEU A 45 -3.60 4.65 -3.64
C LEU A 45 -4.29 4.78 -5.00
N ILE A 46 -5.20 3.84 -5.29
CA ILE A 46 -5.92 3.82 -6.54
C ILE A 46 -7.41 4.11 -6.35
N GLN A 47 -7.91 3.99 -5.12
CA GLN A 47 -9.32 4.27 -4.84
C GLN A 47 -9.47 4.59 -3.35
N TYR A 48 -10.11 5.69 -3.03
CA TYR A 48 -10.45 6.01 -1.64
C TYR A 48 -11.60 5.12 -1.15
N ALA A 49 -11.54 4.81 0.14
CA ALA A 49 -12.62 4.05 0.78
C ALA A 49 -13.88 4.88 0.91
#